data_08842f4bebe908c1ddc3a18fc62b2a0f
#
_entry.id   08842f4bebe908c1ddc3a18fc62b2a0f
#
_cell.length_a   1.000
_cell.length_b   1.000
_cell.length_c   1.000
_cell.angle_alpha   90.00
_cell.angle_beta   90.00
_cell.angle_gamma   90.00
#
_symmetry.space_group_name_H-M   'P 1'
#
loop_
_entity.id
_entity.type
_entity.pdbx_description
1 polymer ?
#
loop_
_entity_poly.entity_id
_entity_poly.type
_entity_poly.pdbx_seq_one_letter_code
_entity_poly.pdbx_strand_id
1 'polypeptide(L)'
;MMKDEILISADEFCQYHQIEFSFISNLQEFGLIEMTTRQQISYIPENQLEKLERILRLHQDLEINMEGIDTITHLLQRISQMQAEITALKNKLRLFEDF
;
A
#
# COMPACT_ATOMS: atom_id res chain seq x y z
N MET A 1 22.53 11.80 4.24
CA MET A 1 21.76 11.94 5.46
C MET A 1 20.83 10.76 5.62
N MET A 2 20.96 10.03 6.70
CA MET A 2 20.11 8.88 6.91
C MET A 2 18.82 9.30 7.58
N LYS A 3 17.71 8.95 6.96
CA LYS A 3 16.43 9.06 7.62
C LYS A 3 16.28 7.90 8.57
N ASP A 4 15.90 8.19 9.80
CA ASP A 4 15.51 7.14 10.72
C ASP A 4 14.23 6.52 10.20
N GLU A 5 14.30 5.25 9.86
CA GLU A 5 13.14 4.51 9.39
C GLU A 5 12.30 4.10 10.59
N ILE A 6 11.03 4.46 10.58
CA ILE A 6 10.11 4.01 11.61
C ILE A 6 9.56 2.66 11.22
N LEU A 7 9.79 1.67 12.06
CA LEU A 7 9.38 0.30 11.85
C LEU A 7 8.39 -0.12 12.92
N ILE A 8 7.33 -0.77 12.51
CA ILE A 8 6.28 -1.25 13.41
C ILE A 8 6.32 -2.77 13.42
N SER A 9 6.32 -3.37 14.61
CA SER A 9 6.31 -4.82 14.73
C SER A 9 5.09 -5.40 14.02
N ALA A 10 5.34 -6.35 13.10
CA ALA A 10 4.24 -7.00 12.40
C ALA A 10 3.35 -7.76 13.36
N ASP A 11 3.93 -8.38 14.39
CA ASP A 11 3.14 -9.11 15.41
C ASP A 11 2.22 -8.17 16.18
N GLU A 12 2.74 -7.02 16.59
CA GLU A 12 1.92 -6.02 17.30
C GLU A 12 0.80 -5.48 16.43
N PHE A 13 1.12 -5.23 15.17
CA PHE A 13 0.11 -4.78 14.21
C PHE A 13 -1.01 -5.82 14.06
N CYS A 14 -0.63 -7.09 13.94
CA CYS A 14 -1.60 -8.17 13.80
C CYS A 14 -2.48 -8.30 15.03
N GLN A 15 -1.91 -8.16 16.23
CA GLN A 15 -2.68 -8.23 17.47
C GLN A 15 -3.66 -7.06 17.56
N TYR A 16 -3.20 -5.87 17.25
CA TYR A 16 -4.04 -4.67 17.31
C TYR A 16 -5.23 -4.75 16.37
N HIS A 17 -5.01 -5.21 15.15
CA HIS A 17 -6.05 -5.29 14.12
C HIS A 17 -6.78 -6.62 14.12
N GLN A 18 -6.43 -7.55 15.02
CA GLN A 18 -7.05 -8.86 15.12
C GLN A 18 -7.01 -9.64 13.80
N ILE A 19 -5.83 -9.68 13.20
CA ILE A 19 -5.60 -10.43 11.97
C ILE A 19 -4.48 -11.44 12.21
N GLU A 20 -4.47 -12.48 11.38
CA GLU A 20 -3.42 -13.48 11.44
C GLU A 20 -2.17 -13.00 10.70
N PHE A 21 -1.00 -13.37 11.22
CA PHE A 21 0.26 -13.03 10.58
C PHE A 21 0.33 -13.60 9.16
N SER A 22 -0.28 -14.78 8.93
CA SER A 22 -0.30 -15.38 7.61
C SER A 22 -0.93 -14.48 6.55
N PHE A 23 -1.92 -13.67 6.93
CA PHE A 23 -2.53 -12.72 6.00
C PHE A 23 -1.50 -11.69 5.52
N ILE A 24 -0.76 -11.11 6.46
CA ILE A 24 0.28 -10.12 6.11
C ILE A 24 1.41 -10.77 5.31
N SER A 25 1.79 -11.98 5.68
CA SER A 25 2.82 -12.73 4.95
C SER A 25 2.39 -12.97 3.50
N ASN A 26 1.13 -13.32 3.29
CA ASN A 26 0.60 -13.51 1.94
C ASN A 26 0.58 -12.21 1.14
N LEU A 27 0.27 -11.08 1.78
CA LEU A 27 0.34 -9.79 1.12
C LEU A 27 1.74 -9.49 0.64
N GLN A 28 2.74 -9.82 1.45
CA GLN A 28 4.14 -9.65 1.05
C GLN A 28 4.48 -10.54 -0.14
N GLU A 29 4.05 -11.79 -0.12
CA GLU A 29 4.31 -12.72 -1.21
C GLU A 29 3.69 -12.25 -2.52
N PHE A 30 2.51 -11.63 -2.46
CA PHE A 30 1.86 -11.07 -3.65
C PHE A 30 2.50 -9.74 -4.09
N GLY A 31 3.47 -9.24 -3.33
CA GLY A 31 4.11 -7.97 -3.65
C GLY A 31 3.24 -6.75 -3.33
N LEU A 32 2.20 -6.92 -2.51
CA LEU A 32 1.27 -5.84 -2.18
C LEU A 32 1.78 -4.93 -1.07
N ILE A 33 2.63 -5.46 -0.19
CA ILE A 33 3.30 -4.67 0.83
C ILE A 33 4.75 -5.11 0.93
N GLU A 34 5.56 -4.26 1.54
CA GLU A 34 6.95 -4.56 1.83
C GLU A 34 7.13 -4.67 3.34
N MET A 35 7.94 -5.63 3.77
CA MET A 35 8.31 -5.78 5.18
C MET A 35 9.82 -5.83 5.30
N THR A 36 10.31 -5.43 6.47
CA THR A 36 11.72 -5.45 6.80
C THR A 36 11.93 -6.45 7.92
N THR A 37 12.94 -7.32 7.76
CA THR A 37 13.30 -8.29 8.79
C THR A 37 14.62 -7.89 9.42
N ARG A 38 14.63 -7.80 10.75
CA ARG A 38 15.83 -7.53 11.52
C ARG A 38 15.86 -8.45 12.72
N GLN A 39 16.98 -9.17 12.89
CA GLN A 39 17.15 -10.11 14.00
C GLN A 39 15.98 -11.10 14.08
N GLN A 40 15.56 -11.62 12.91
CA GLN A 40 14.50 -12.61 12.77
C GLN A 40 13.12 -12.10 13.18
N ILE A 41 12.96 -10.78 13.32
CA ILE A 41 11.68 -10.15 13.62
C ILE A 41 11.24 -9.36 12.40
N SER A 42 9.98 -9.53 12.00
CA SER A 42 9.39 -8.84 10.87
C SER A 42 8.78 -7.52 11.31
N TYR A 43 9.09 -6.47 10.56
CA TYR A 43 8.60 -5.12 10.81
C TYR A 43 7.94 -4.56 9.58
N ILE A 44 6.94 -3.71 9.79
CA ILE A 44 6.24 -2.99 8.74
C ILE A 44 6.78 -1.56 8.73
N PRO A 45 7.43 -1.12 7.63
CA PRO A 45 7.84 0.28 7.53
C PRO A 45 6.63 1.20 7.59
N GLU A 46 6.79 2.35 8.23
CA GLU A 46 5.68 3.30 8.39
C GLU A 46 5.04 3.68 7.06
N ASN A 47 5.84 3.80 6.00
CA ASN A 47 5.33 4.18 4.70
C ASN A 47 4.41 3.13 4.06
N GLN A 48 4.31 1.94 4.65
CA GLN A 48 3.42 0.89 4.18
C GLN A 48 2.06 0.91 4.90
N LEU A 49 1.93 1.65 5.99
CA LEU A 49 0.75 1.59 6.85
C LEU A 49 -0.52 2.01 6.14
N GLU A 50 -0.48 3.12 5.42
CA GLU A 50 -1.67 3.63 4.72
C GLU A 50 -2.19 2.60 3.72
N LYS A 51 -1.28 2.01 2.96
CA LYS A 51 -1.63 0.98 1.99
C LYS A 51 -2.18 -0.26 2.67
N LEU A 52 -1.54 -0.68 3.75
CA LEU A 52 -1.96 -1.87 4.50
C LEU A 52 -3.33 -1.67 5.14
N GLU A 53 -3.59 -0.50 5.70
CA GLU A 53 -4.89 -0.22 6.30
C GLU A 53 -6.02 -0.23 5.25
N ARG A 54 -5.73 0.28 4.05
CA ARG A 54 -6.68 0.20 2.93
C ARG A 54 -6.99 -1.26 2.57
N ILE A 55 -5.95 -2.08 2.50
CA ILE A 55 -6.11 -3.50 2.19
C ILE A 55 -6.94 -4.19 3.26
N LEU A 56 -6.70 -3.87 4.53
CA LEU A 56 -7.47 -4.45 5.62
C LEU A 56 -8.95 -4.10 5.53
N ARG A 57 -9.27 -2.86 5.17
CA ARG A 57 -10.67 -2.47 4.98
C ARG A 57 -11.33 -3.27 3.87
N LEU A 58 -10.63 -3.47 2.75
CA LEU A 58 -11.15 -4.28 1.66
C LEU A 58 -11.42 -5.71 2.11
N HIS A 59 -10.51 -6.26 2.89
CA HIS A 59 -10.63 -7.64 3.35
C HIS A 59 -11.69 -7.81 4.44
N GLN A 60 -11.66 -6.94 5.46
CA GLN A 60 -12.52 -7.10 6.63
C GLN A 60 -13.93 -6.58 6.39
N ASP A 61 -14.05 -5.43 5.75
CA ASP A 61 -15.36 -4.78 5.59
C ASP A 61 -16.12 -5.29 4.37
N LEU A 62 -15.39 -5.61 3.29
CA LEU A 62 -16.00 -6.04 2.03
C LEU A 62 -15.78 -7.51 1.72
N GLU A 63 -15.09 -8.23 2.59
CA GLU A 63 -14.82 -9.66 2.43
C GLU A 63 -14.17 -10.01 1.09
N ILE A 64 -13.30 -9.14 0.60
CA ILE A 64 -12.61 -9.38 -0.66
C ILE A 64 -11.42 -10.31 -0.42
N ASN A 65 -11.30 -11.35 -1.24
CA ASN A 65 -10.20 -12.30 -1.11
C ASN A 65 -8.89 -11.71 -1.65
N MET A 66 -7.81 -12.48 -1.49
CA MET A 66 -6.47 -12.01 -1.83
C MET A 66 -6.34 -11.64 -3.30
N GLU A 67 -6.91 -12.45 -4.18
CA GLU A 67 -6.87 -12.22 -5.63
C GLU A 67 -7.61 -10.94 -5.99
N GLY A 68 -8.75 -10.69 -5.33
CA GLY A 68 -9.52 -9.46 -5.52
C GLY A 68 -8.76 -8.25 -5.02
N ILE A 69 -8.11 -8.36 -3.88
CA ILE A 69 -7.27 -7.27 -3.32
C ILE A 69 -6.13 -6.95 -4.28
N ASP A 70 -5.47 -7.97 -4.81
CA ASP A 70 -4.39 -7.80 -5.78
C ASP A 70 -4.88 -7.04 -7.01
N THR A 71 -6.01 -7.47 -7.56
CA THR A 71 -6.61 -6.82 -8.73
C THR A 71 -6.98 -5.37 -8.45
N ILE A 72 -7.63 -5.11 -7.32
CA ILE A 72 -8.03 -3.75 -6.93
C ILE A 72 -6.81 -2.87 -6.76
N THR A 73 -5.77 -3.36 -6.10
CA THR A 73 -4.54 -2.60 -5.89
C THR A 73 -3.92 -2.18 -7.22
N HIS A 74 -3.83 -3.10 -8.17
CA HIS A 74 -3.29 -2.80 -9.48
C HIS A 74 -4.16 -1.80 -10.24
N LEU A 75 -5.49 -1.94 -10.16
CA LEU A 75 -6.39 -1.00 -10.80
C LEU A 75 -6.28 0.39 -10.20
N LEU A 76 -6.16 0.50 -8.88
CA LEU A 76 -5.98 1.79 -8.22
C LEU A 76 -4.66 2.46 -8.62
N GLN A 77 -3.60 1.68 -8.77
CA GLN A 77 -2.33 2.20 -9.25
C GLN A 77 -2.46 2.74 -10.68
N ARG A 78 -3.18 2.01 -11.53
CA ARG A 78 -3.42 2.44 -12.90
C ARG A 78 -4.23 3.72 -12.96
N ILE A 79 -5.27 3.83 -12.12
CA ILE A 79 -6.08 5.04 -12.03
C ILE A 79 -5.20 6.22 -11.59
N SER A 80 -4.35 6.02 -10.59
CA SER A 80 -3.45 7.06 -10.11
C SER A 80 -2.50 7.53 -11.21
N GLN A 81 -1.94 6.60 -12.01
CA GLN A 81 -1.09 6.94 -13.13
C GLN A 81 -1.84 7.72 -14.19
N MET A 82 -3.06 7.31 -14.51
CA MET A 82 -3.89 8.00 -15.49
C MET A 82 -4.25 9.40 -15.02
N GLN A 83 -4.55 9.57 -13.74
CA GLN A 83 -4.81 10.89 -13.17
C GLN A 83 -3.59 11.80 -13.26
N ALA A 84 -2.40 11.27 -13.01
CA ALA A 84 -1.17 12.02 -13.13
C ALA A 84 -0.93 12.47 -14.60
N GLU A 85 -1.21 11.58 -15.54
CA GLU A 85 -1.10 11.90 -16.96
C GLU A 85 -2.07 13.00 -17.38
N ILE A 86 -3.32 12.89 -16.89
CA ILE A 86 -4.34 13.91 -17.17
C ILE A 86 -3.90 15.26 -16.62
N THR A 87 -3.41 15.28 -15.39
CA THR A 87 -2.93 16.51 -14.76
C THR A 87 -1.77 17.12 -15.56
N ALA A 88 -0.83 16.29 -15.98
CA ALA A 88 0.30 16.75 -16.79
C ALA A 88 -0.15 17.34 -18.11
N LEU A 89 -1.10 16.66 -18.78
CA LEU A 89 -1.64 17.15 -20.05
C LEU A 89 -2.42 18.45 -19.87
N LYS A 90 -3.21 18.57 -18.82
CA LYS A 90 -3.94 19.80 -18.51
C LYS A 90 -2.98 20.95 -18.25
N ASN A 91 -1.88 20.70 -17.55
CA ASN A 91 -0.88 21.73 -17.29
C ASN A 91 -0.19 22.18 -18.57
N LYS A 92 0.13 21.25 -19.46
CA LYS A 92 0.70 21.59 -20.77
C LYS A 92 -0.28 22.42 -21.59
N LEU A 93 -1.54 22.02 -21.61
CA LEU A 93 -2.57 22.75 -22.36
C LEU A 93 -2.73 24.16 -21.83
N ARG A 94 -2.71 24.33 -20.51
CA ARG A 94 -2.82 25.64 -19.88
C ARG A 94 -1.67 26.56 -20.29
N LEU A 95 -0.46 26.01 -20.43
CA LEU A 95 0.68 26.81 -20.91
C LEU A 95 0.44 27.37 -22.31
N PHE A 96 -0.21 26.60 -23.18
CA PHE A 96 -0.53 27.08 -24.54
C PHE A 96 -1.70 28.05 -24.52
N GLU A 97 -2.65 27.90 -23.62
CA GLU A 97 -3.80 28.81 -23.57
C GLU A 97 -3.46 30.18 -23.04
N ASP A 98 -2.39 30.29 -22.26
CA ASP A 98 -1.96 31.57 -21.67
C ASP A 98 -1.17 32.46 -22.64
N PHE A 99 -1.01 32.04 -23.85
CA PHE A 99 -0.35 32.87 -24.88
C PHE A 99 -1.31 33.78 -25.62
#